data_df6e1f61212588456182363aefb418a1
#
_entry.id   df6e1f61212588456182363aefb418a1
#
_cell.length_a   1.000
_cell.length_b   1.000
_cell.length_c   1.000
_cell.angle_alpha   90.00
_cell.angle_beta   90.00
_cell.angle_gamma   90.00
#
_symmetry.space_group_name_H-M   'P 1'
#
loop_
_entity.id
_entity.type
_entity.pdbx_description
1 polymer ?
#
loop_
_entity_poly.entity_id
_entity_poly.type
_entity_poly.pdbx_seq_one_letter_code
_entity_poly.pdbx_strand_id
1 'polypeptide(L)'
;SNEPLALLIGENSDHGFYAKTLSKENIFTINQSLFDTLNNRKFVDFLNKSLVDFNDDDLIKMTLRMDNVTVDLVRNKKDTQKWTMKQPIEMKANSSTISSLLFDLKNARIVEFVTTHAKNPKMLNFKQSEKEINLTYKNGETWALKLNKKTSSPDYYLAQRTDEETVFTLQKSSVESIFRSLHDLKDRTLLEFNDDVVKEIHLDDSTQTFILKKSTNKWNLALPESKNSIQSFIGKDILWTLNSIEFESAIKVDPGNMMTGLIKPKISVKLLDKESKVITHISIGNPVAKSSEEHYLKIAKNPVVYTTNKRFLNEILINLKKVKENLT
;
A
#
# COMPACT_ATOMS: atom_id res chain seq x y z
N SER A 1 -4.19 39.58 -24.47
CA SER A 1 -3.75 40.46 -23.38
C SER A 1 -4.55 40.13 -22.14
N ASN A 2 -3.86 39.53 -21.14
CA ASN A 2 -4.45 39.33 -19.83
C ASN A 2 -4.28 40.62 -19.03
N GLU A 3 -5.20 41.55 -19.18
CA GLU A 3 -5.28 42.64 -18.22
C GLU A 3 -5.69 42.08 -16.86
N PRO A 4 -5.02 42.50 -15.79
CA PRO A 4 -5.36 42.00 -14.44
C PRO A 4 -6.79 42.48 -14.08
N LEU A 5 -7.62 41.55 -13.65
CA LEU A 5 -8.92 41.86 -13.07
C LEU A 5 -8.68 42.49 -11.68
N ALA A 6 -9.02 43.75 -11.52
CA ALA A 6 -8.95 44.43 -10.23
C ALA A 6 -10.34 44.90 -9.80
N LEU A 7 -10.69 44.61 -8.55
CA LEU A 7 -11.88 45.11 -7.86
C LEU A 7 -11.43 46.15 -6.84
N LEU A 8 -11.86 47.38 -7.04
CA LEU A 8 -11.67 48.48 -6.07
C LEU A 8 -12.90 48.50 -5.16
N ILE A 9 -12.66 48.50 -3.86
CA ILE A 9 -13.71 48.55 -2.83
C ILE A 9 -13.56 49.86 -2.08
N GLY A 10 -14.64 50.64 -2.01
CA GLY A 10 -14.72 51.94 -1.36
C GLY A 10 -15.45 51.89 -0.01
N GLU A 11 -16.07 52.99 0.34
CA GLU A 11 -16.76 53.17 1.60
C GLU A 11 -18.04 52.33 1.72
N ASN A 12 -18.54 52.23 2.95
CA ASN A 12 -19.79 51.55 3.26
C ASN A 12 -20.98 52.29 2.64
N SER A 13 -21.99 51.56 2.24
CA SER A 13 -23.28 52.03 1.77
C SER A 13 -24.40 51.37 2.59
N ASP A 14 -25.65 51.84 2.43
CA ASP A 14 -26.81 51.29 3.12
C ASP A 14 -27.03 49.78 2.85
N HIS A 15 -26.44 49.25 1.78
CA HIS A 15 -26.58 47.86 1.35
C HIS A 15 -25.27 47.04 1.24
N GLY A 16 -24.18 47.54 1.85
CA GLY A 16 -22.86 46.91 1.79
C GLY A 16 -21.76 47.91 1.42
N PHE A 17 -20.87 47.62 0.49
CA PHE A 17 -19.73 48.44 0.11
C PHE A 17 -19.81 48.84 -1.35
N TYR A 18 -19.48 50.11 -1.68
CA TYR A 18 -19.30 50.50 -3.07
C TYR A 18 -18.10 49.79 -3.67
N ALA A 19 -18.25 49.33 -4.90
CA ALA A 19 -17.18 48.63 -5.60
C ALA A 19 -17.16 49.02 -7.09
N LYS A 20 -15.95 48.96 -7.68
CA LYS A 20 -15.73 49.26 -9.11
C LYS A 20 -14.66 48.30 -9.64
N THR A 21 -14.83 47.83 -10.87
CA THR A 21 -13.76 47.13 -11.62
C THR A 21 -12.98 48.14 -12.45
N LEU A 22 -11.69 47.95 -12.64
CA LEU A 22 -10.86 48.82 -13.47
C LEU A 22 -11.32 48.85 -14.95
N SER A 23 -11.91 47.74 -15.40
CA SER A 23 -12.35 47.60 -16.80
C SER A 23 -13.69 48.24 -17.11
N LYS A 24 -14.45 48.72 -16.11
CA LYS A 24 -15.78 49.29 -16.29
C LYS A 24 -15.94 50.57 -15.47
N GLU A 25 -16.66 51.56 -16.03
CA GLU A 25 -16.92 52.81 -15.32
C GLU A 25 -18.01 52.71 -14.25
N ASN A 26 -18.84 51.68 -14.31
CA ASN A 26 -19.97 51.51 -13.41
C ASN A 26 -19.49 51.20 -11.96
N ILE A 27 -20.12 51.93 -11.02
CA ILE A 27 -20.01 51.64 -9.58
C ILE A 27 -21.23 50.78 -9.20
N PHE A 28 -21.00 49.77 -8.44
CA PHE A 28 -22.02 48.85 -7.90
C PHE A 28 -21.79 48.61 -6.40
N THR A 29 -22.72 48.00 -5.74
CA THR A 29 -22.53 47.62 -4.33
C THR A 29 -22.25 46.10 -4.20
N ILE A 30 -21.37 45.72 -3.29
CA ILE A 30 -21.14 44.37 -2.87
C ILE A 30 -21.64 44.20 -1.43
N ASN A 31 -22.16 43.04 -1.10
CA ASN A 31 -22.64 42.76 0.24
C ASN A 31 -21.49 42.59 1.26
N GLN A 32 -21.84 42.74 2.56
CA GLN A 32 -20.91 42.61 3.65
C GLN A 32 -20.17 41.24 3.62
N SER A 33 -20.87 40.16 3.32
CA SER A 33 -20.28 38.82 3.30
C SER A 33 -19.16 38.68 2.26
N LEU A 34 -19.33 39.26 1.07
CA LEU A 34 -18.28 39.27 0.03
C LEU A 34 -17.09 40.14 0.46
N PHE A 35 -17.38 41.34 1.02
CA PHE A 35 -16.34 42.19 1.56
C PHE A 35 -15.51 41.46 2.63
N ASP A 36 -16.15 40.85 3.64
CA ASP A 36 -15.49 40.11 4.70
C ASP A 36 -14.67 38.93 4.16
N THR A 37 -15.23 38.25 3.16
CA THR A 37 -14.54 37.14 2.49
C THR A 37 -13.24 37.61 1.83
N LEU A 38 -13.23 38.76 1.19
CA LEU A 38 -12.06 39.32 0.50
C LEU A 38 -11.09 39.97 1.48
N ASN A 39 -11.60 40.75 2.44
CA ASN A 39 -10.81 41.55 3.36
C ASN A 39 -10.11 40.69 4.45
N ASN A 40 -10.74 39.62 4.88
CA ASN A 40 -10.19 38.70 5.91
C ASN A 40 -9.20 37.69 5.32
N ARG A 41 -9.07 37.59 3.99
CA ARG A 41 -8.12 36.70 3.34
C ARG A 41 -6.69 37.21 3.49
N LYS A 42 -5.81 36.36 3.97
CA LYS A 42 -4.37 36.57 3.94
C LYS A 42 -3.77 36.02 2.66
N PHE A 43 -2.60 36.52 2.27
CA PHE A 43 -1.87 36.01 1.10
C PHE A 43 -1.74 34.48 1.10
N VAL A 44 -1.50 33.88 2.28
CA VAL A 44 -1.39 32.42 2.45
C VAL A 44 -2.65 31.64 2.13
N ASP A 45 -3.84 32.29 2.14
CA ASP A 45 -5.12 31.65 1.81
C ASP A 45 -5.30 31.43 0.32
N PHE A 46 -4.53 32.15 -0.49
CA PHE A 46 -4.50 32.03 -1.95
C PHE A 46 -3.41 31.09 -2.46
N LEU A 47 -2.54 30.59 -1.59
CA LEU A 47 -1.50 29.64 -1.97
C LEU A 47 -2.11 28.27 -2.23
N ASN A 48 -1.60 27.61 -3.26
CA ASN A 48 -1.99 26.24 -3.57
C ASN A 48 -1.52 25.29 -2.44
N LYS A 49 -2.46 24.66 -1.77
CA LYS A 49 -2.21 23.71 -0.70
C LYS A 49 -1.99 22.27 -1.19
N SER A 50 -2.00 22.02 -2.49
CA SER A 50 -1.61 20.70 -3.03
C SER A 50 -0.13 20.47 -2.79
N LEU A 51 0.22 19.27 -2.30
CA LEU A 51 1.61 18.94 -2.04
C LEU A 51 2.38 18.77 -3.35
N VAL A 52 1.80 18.02 -4.28
CA VAL A 52 2.37 17.72 -5.59
C VAL A 52 1.24 17.37 -6.56
N ASP A 53 1.48 17.63 -7.84
CA ASP A 53 0.61 17.19 -8.93
C ASP A 53 1.46 16.48 -9.98
N PHE A 54 1.10 15.27 -10.35
CA PHE A 54 1.79 14.48 -11.37
C PHE A 54 0.87 13.42 -11.97
N ASN A 55 1.20 12.99 -13.18
CA ASN A 55 0.58 11.82 -13.78
C ASN A 55 1.35 10.56 -13.37
N ASP A 56 0.64 9.58 -12.79
CA ASP A 56 1.23 8.33 -12.34
C ASP A 56 1.97 7.60 -13.47
N ASP A 57 1.45 7.66 -14.70
CA ASP A 57 2.03 6.98 -15.85
C ASP A 57 3.40 7.53 -16.24
N ASP A 58 3.73 8.76 -15.87
CA ASP A 58 5.00 9.39 -16.18
C ASP A 58 6.09 9.09 -15.15
N LEU A 59 5.70 8.55 -13.99
CA LEU A 59 6.62 8.21 -12.92
C LEU A 59 7.35 6.88 -13.23
N ILE A 60 8.69 6.90 -13.24
CA ILE A 60 9.53 5.72 -13.52
C ILE A 60 10.32 5.23 -12.32
N LYS A 61 10.61 6.11 -11.37
CA LYS A 61 11.36 5.76 -10.15
C LYS A 61 10.86 6.56 -8.96
N MET A 62 10.84 5.92 -7.81
CA MET A 62 10.61 6.54 -6.51
C MET A 62 11.67 6.07 -5.53
N THR A 63 12.29 6.99 -4.82
CA THR A 63 13.23 6.71 -3.73
C THR A 63 12.65 7.23 -2.43
N LEU A 64 12.50 6.38 -1.43
CA LEU A 64 12.09 6.72 -0.07
C LEU A 64 13.30 6.57 0.84
N ARG A 65 13.61 7.61 1.62
CA ARG A 65 14.57 7.54 2.72
C ARG A 65 13.82 7.73 4.03
N MET A 66 13.90 6.76 4.93
CA MET A 66 13.21 6.73 6.20
C MET A 66 13.98 5.84 7.18
N ASP A 67 14.06 6.24 8.44
CA ASP A 67 14.64 5.44 9.53
C ASP A 67 16.01 4.81 9.19
N ASN A 68 16.88 5.58 8.54
CA ASN A 68 18.20 5.16 8.04
C ASN A 68 18.16 4.07 6.94
N VAL A 69 17.00 3.78 6.39
CA VAL A 69 16.83 2.85 5.25
C VAL A 69 16.49 3.65 4.00
N THR A 70 17.15 3.31 2.90
CA THR A 70 16.80 3.80 1.56
C THR A 70 16.09 2.69 0.81
N VAL A 71 14.92 3.01 0.27
CA VAL A 71 14.13 2.11 -0.57
C VAL A 71 14.05 2.70 -1.97
N ASP A 72 14.66 2.02 -2.94
CA ASP A 72 14.58 2.36 -4.35
C ASP A 72 13.54 1.48 -5.04
N LEU A 73 12.53 2.11 -5.61
CA LEU A 73 11.43 1.48 -6.34
C LEU A 73 11.50 1.92 -7.79
N VAL A 74 11.54 0.97 -8.71
CA VAL A 74 11.60 1.22 -10.16
C VAL A 74 10.41 0.56 -10.82
N ARG A 75 9.71 1.31 -11.67
CA ARG A 75 8.58 0.81 -12.43
C ARG A 75 9.05 -0.16 -13.52
N ASN A 76 8.34 -1.25 -13.70
CA ASN A 76 8.68 -2.24 -14.73
C ASN A 76 8.35 -1.67 -16.12
N LYS A 77 9.33 -1.75 -17.05
CA LYS A 77 9.17 -1.22 -18.42
C LYS A 77 8.16 -2.02 -19.28
N LYS A 78 7.99 -3.31 -19.00
CA LYS A 78 7.09 -4.19 -19.76
C LYS A 78 5.67 -4.21 -19.20
N ASP A 79 5.54 -4.04 -17.89
CA ASP A 79 4.27 -4.03 -17.17
C ASP A 79 4.29 -2.82 -16.22
N THR A 80 3.75 -1.69 -16.70
CA THR A 80 3.80 -0.40 -16.00
C THR A 80 2.99 -0.38 -14.70
N GLN A 81 2.18 -1.40 -14.45
CA GLN A 81 1.48 -1.54 -13.18
C GLN A 81 2.35 -2.17 -12.09
N LYS A 82 3.47 -2.79 -12.47
CA LYS A 82 4.37 -3.48 -11.56
C LYS A 82 5.60 -2.67 -11.21
N TRP A 83 6.02 -2.82 -9.96
CA TRP A 83 7.21 -2.19 -9.40
C TRP A 83 8.21 -3.24 -8.92
N THR A 84 9.49 -2.88 -9.03
CA THR A 84 10.61 -3.66 -8.50
C THR A 84 11.33 -2.82 -7.47
N MET A 85 11.53 -3.35 -6.28
CA MET A 85 12.43 -2.80 -5.29
C MET A 85 13.86 -3.15 -5.68
N LYS A 86 14.73 -2.13 -5.77
CA LYS A 86 16.16 -2.30 -6.08
C LYS A 86 17.04 -2.20 -4.86
N GLN A 87 16.60 -1.45 -3.84
CA GLN A 87 17.26 -1.30 -2.53
C GLN A 87 16.21 -1.33 -1.42
N PRO A 88 16.53 -1.83 -0.24
CA PRO A 88 17.81 -2.42 0.21
C PRO A 88 18.05 -3.85 -0.29
N ILE A 89 17.07 -4.46 -0.93
CA ILE A 89 17.15 -5.81 -1.51
C ILE A 89 16.39 -5.84 -2.83
N GLU A 90 16.97 -6.53 -3.84
CA GLU A 90 16.28 -6.65 -5.13
C GLU A 90 15.18 -7.71 -5.06
N MET A 91 13.92 -7.26 -5.24
CA MET A 91 12.75 -8.13 -5.25
C MET A 91 11.53 -7.45 -5.89
N LYS A 92 10.47 -8.21 -6.16
CA LYS A 92 9.17 -7.62 -6.52
C LYS A 92 8.70 -6.70 -5.38
N ALA A 93 8.14 -5.55 -5.72
CA ALA A 93 7.52 -4.65 -4.77
C ALA A 93 6.00 -4.81 -4.78
N ASN A 94 5.35 -4.54 -3.66
CA ASN A 94 3.90 -4.57 -3.54
C ASN A 94 3.27 -3.40 -4.30
N SER A 95 2.86 -3.67 -5.53
CA SER A 95 2.33 -2.64 -6.45
C SER A 95 1.04 -2.00 -5.92
N SER A 96 0.21 -2.74 -5.19
CA SER A 96 -1.00 -2.21 -4.57
C SER A 96 -0.67 -1.19 -3.47
N THR A 97 0.28 -1.52 -2.60
CA THR A 97 0.76 -0.60 -1.56
C THR A 97 1.39 0.66 -2.18
N ILE A 98 2.17 0.50 -3.27
CA ILE A 98 2.76 1.65 -3.96
C ILE A 98 1.68 2.52 -4.60
N SER A 99 0.68 1.95 -5.24
CA SER A 99 -0.45 2.72 -5.81
C SER A 99 -1.20 3.51 -4.73
N SER A 100 -1.45 2.90 -3.57
CA SER A 100 -2.05 3.59 -2.43
C SER A 100 -1.17 4.73 -1.91
N LEU A 101 0.15 4.52 -1.81
CA LEU A 101 1.11 5.54 -1.41
C LEU A 101 1.10 6.73 -2.39
N LEU A 102 1.11 6.48 -3.70
CA LEU A 102 1.06 7.53 -4.72
C LEU A 102 -0.26 8.31 -4.66
N PHE A 103 -1.37 7.63 -4.44
CA PHE A 103 -2.68 8.25 -4.20
C PHE A 103 -2.64 9.15 -2.96
N ASP A 104 -2.11 8.67 -1.84
CA ASP A 104 -1.97 9.44 -0.59
C ASP A 104 -1.08 10.67 -0.80
N LEU A 105 0.02 10.54 -1.56
CA LEU A 105 0.94 11.63 -1.87
C LEU A 105 0.25 12.74 -2.70
N LYS A 106 -0.54 12.39 -3.71
CA LYS A 106 -1.29 13.35 -4.54
C LYS A 106 -2.40 14.06 -3.75
N ASN A 107 -3.01 13.38 -2.81
CA ASN A 107 -4.09 13.93 -1.99
C ASN A 107 -3.61 14.64 -0.72
N ALA A 108 -2.33 14.54 -0.38
CA ALA A 108 -1.76 15.25 0.75
C ALA A 108 -1.92 16.76 0.59
N ARG A 109 -2.25 17.43 1.70
CA ARG A 109 -2.50 18.88 1.73
C ARG A 109 -1.56 19.57 2.71
N ILE A 110 -1.04 20.71 2.29
CA ILE A 110 -0.32 21.62 3.16
C ILE A 110 -1.30 22.18 4.18
N VAL A 111 -0.97 22.02 5.46
CA VAL A 111 -1.79 22.53 6.57
C VAL A 111 -1.55 24.04 6.75
N GLU A 112 -0.29 24.41 6.91
CA GLU A 112 0.14 25.78 7.18
C GLU A 112 1.45 26.08 6.47
N PHE A 113 1.59 27.25 5.89
CA PHE A 113 2.85 27.78 5.40
C PHE A 113 3.58 28.48 6.55
N VAL A 114 4.73 27.94 6.95
CA VAL A 114 5.52 28.43 8.09
C VAL A 114 6.36 29.65 7.67
N THR A 115 6.92 29.60 6.47
CA THR A 115 7.64 30.71 5.85
C THR A 115 7.57 30.61 4.34
N THR A 116 7.37 31.76 3.69
CA THR A 116 7.39 31.88 2.22
C THR A 116 8.78 32.20 1.68
N HIS A 117 9.68 32.66 2.56
CA HIS A 117 11.10 32.90 2.27
C HIS A 117 11.92 32.51 3.51
N ALA A 118 12.71 31.47 3.39
CA ALA A 118 13.54 31.00 4.49
C ALA A 118 14.68 32.00 4.80
N LYS A 119 14.35 33.09 5.47
CA LYS A 119 15.35 34.09 5.95
C LYS A 119 16.34 33.51 6.96
N ASN A 120 16.11 32.30 7.47
CA ASN A 120 17.00 31.67 8.45
C ASN A 120 17.03 30.12 8.29
N PRO A 121 17.73 29.59 7.26
CA PRO A 121 17.82 28.14 7.02
C PRO A 121 18.53 27.38 8.14
N LYS A 122 19.19 28.08 9.07
CA LYS A 122 19.93 27.45 10.19
C LYS A 122 19.01 26.83 11.26
N MET A 123 17.78 27.30 11.42
CA MET A 123 16.81 26.70 12.35
C MET A 123 16.03 25.51 11.76
N LEU A 124 16.04 25.35 10.45
CA LEU A 124 15.28 24.31 9.73
C LEU A 124 16.28 23.50 8.89
N ASN A 125 17.01 22.61 9.55
CA ASN A 125 18.09 21.85 8.89
C ASN A 125 17.55 20.69 8.06
N PHE A 126 17.10 20.98 6.84
CA PHE A 126 16.72 19.95 5.86
C PHE A 126 17.91 19.25 5.17
N LYS A 127 19.18 19.62 5.51
CA LYS A 127 20.37 18.88 5.05
C LYS A 127 20.43 17.48 5.65
N GLN A 128 19.86 17.30 6.83
CA GLN A 128 19.72 16.02 7.52
C GLN A 128 18.24 15.74 7.81
N SER A 129 17.44 15.63 6.75
CA SER A 129 16.03 15.31 6.89
C SER A 129 15.81 13.90 7.44
N GLU A 130 14.82 13.73 8.34
CA GLU A 130 14.46 12.42 8.90
C GLU A 130 13.83 11.52 7.82
N LYS A 131 13.02 12.11 6.95
CA LYS A 131 12.37 11.43 5.83
C LYS A 131 12.58 12.22 4.55
N GLU A 132 12.67 11.50 3.44
CA GLU A 132 12.77 12.10 2.11
C GLU A 132 12.10 11.19 1.07
N ILE A 133 11.37 11.80 0.15
CA ILE A 133 10.85 11.12 -1.03
C ILE A 133 11.35 11.85 -2.27
N ASN A 134 11.87 11.09 -3.24
CA ASN A 134 12.28 11.58 -4.55
C ASN A 134 11.51 10.84 -5.63
N LEU A 135 10.93 11.57 -6.55
CA LEU A 135 10.24 11.06 -7.73
C LEU A 135 11.08 11.39 -8.97
N THR A 136 11.16 10.44 -9.90
CA THR A 136 11.80 10.64 -11.20
C THR A 136 10.82 10.30 -12.31
N TYR A 137 10.65 11.20 -13.25
CA TYR A 137 9.69 11.09 -14.35
C TYR A 137 10.38 10.65 -15.66
N LYS A 138 9.59 10.20 -16.63
CA LYS A 138 10.06 9.74 -17.95
C LYS A 138 10.85 10.79 -18.73
N ASN A 139 10.52 12.06 -18.56
CA ASN A 139 11.22 13.19 -19.18
C ASN A 139 12.56 13.55 -18.51
N GLY A 140 12.94 12.83 -17.44
CA GLY A 140 14.14 13.08 -16.66
C GLY A 140 13.98 14.11 -15.54
N GLU A 141 12.85 14.77 -15.44
CA GLU A 141 12.56 15.68 -14.31
C GLU A 141 12.49 14.91 -12.99
N THR A 142 12.83 15.60 -11.92
CA THR A 142 12.77 15.08 -10.57
C THR A 142 12.00 16.02 -9.65
N TRP A 143 11.29 15.47 -8.71
CA TRP A 143 10.67 16.20 -7.62
C TRP A 143 11.07 15.56 -6.30
N ALA A 144 11.32 16.37 -5.28
CA ALA A 144 11.67 15.84 -3.98
C ALA A 144 11.06 16.62 -2.83
N LEU A 145 10.74 15.91 -1.75
CA LEU A 145 10.21 16.42 -0.50
C LEU A 145 11.06 15.92 0.65
N LYS A 146 11.50 16.86 1.49
CA LYS A 146 12.24 16.61 2.73
C LYS A 146 11.38 16.91 3.94
N LEU A 147 11.45 16.08 4.96
CA LEU A 147 10.63 16.21 6.17
C LEU A 147 11.44 16.04 7.45
N ASN A 148 11.08 16.85 8.45
CA ASN A 148 11.56 16.75 9.80
C ASN A 148 10.39 16.83 10.78
N LYS A 149 10.49 16.16 11.94
CA LYS A 149 9.49 16.30 13.00
C LYS A 149 9.42 17.74 13.47
N LYS A 150 8.21 18.24 13.71
CA LYS A 150 8.00 19.53 14.34
C LYS A 150 8.07 19.35 15.86
N THR A 151 9.18 19.79 16.47
CA THR A 151 9.42 19.61 17.90
C THR A 151 8.37 20.28 18.81
N SER A 152 7.73 21.33 18.31
CA SER A 152 6.69 22.08 19.03
C SER A 152 5.29 21.46 18.92
N SER A 153 5.09 20.47 18.03
CA SER A 153 3.80 19.79 17.85
C SER A 153 4.03 18.41 17.24
N PRO A 154 3.78 17.32 17.99
CA PRO A 154 4.04 15.94 17.53
C PRO A 154 3.12 15.48 16.40
N ASP A 155 2.03 16.22 16.12
CA ASP A 155 1.03 15.86 15.11
C ASP A 155 1.38 16.37 13.72
N TYR A 156 2.50 17.09 13.58
CA TYR A 156 2.91 17.69 12.32
C TYR A 156 4.38 17.45 12.01
N TYR A 157 4.67 17.35 10.73
CA TYR A 157 6.01 17.42 10.16
C TYR A 157 6.23 18.77 9.51
N LEU A 158 7.42 19.32 9.65
CA LEU A 158 7.94 20.40 8.81
C LEU A 158 8.39 19.76 7.49
N ALA A 159 8.02 20.40 6.38
CA ALA A 159 8.31 19.90 5.05
C ALA A 159 8.82 21.02 4.14
N GLN A 160 9.71 20.67 3.22
CA GLN A 160 10.22 21.56 2.18
C GLN A 160 10.35 20.77 0.87
N ARG A 161 9.86 21.34 -0.21
CA ARG A 161 10.16 20.87 -1.58
C ARG A 161 11.56 21.36 -1.95
N THR A 162 12.29 20.56 -2.73
CA THR A 162 13.69 20.90 -3.06
C THR A 162 13.83 22.01 -4.10
N ASP A 163 12.79 22.29 -4.85
CA ASP A 163 12.67 23.36 -5.85
C ASP A 163 12.18 24.70 -5.27
N GLU A 164 11.83 24.73 -3.97
CA GLU A 164 11.26 25.89 -3.32
C GLU A 164 11.93 26.16 -1.96
N GLU A 165 11.99 27.46 -1.60
CA GLU A 165 12.44 27.87 -0.27
C GLU A 165 11.32 27.84 0.79
N THR A 166 10.09 27.64 0.35
CA THR A 166 8.89 27.61 1.20
C THR A 166 8.91 26.41 2.13
N VAL A 167 8.76 26.66 3.43
CA VAL A 167 8.58 25.63 4.46
C VAL A 167 7.13 25.61 4.91
N PHE A 168 6.57 24.42 5.02
CA PHE A 168 5.18 24.22 5.40
C PHE A 168 5.03 23.01 6.33
N THR A 169 3.83 22.82 6.86
CA THR A 169 3.50 21.67 7.71
C THR A 169 2.61 20.68 6.98
N LEU A 170 2.84 19.40 7.26
CA LEU A 170 1.99 18.28 6.87
C LEU A 170 1.50 17.55 8.12
N GLN A 171 0.30 17.01 8.08
CA GLN A 171 -0.20 16.15 9.15
C GLN A 171 0.62 14.86 9.25
N LYS A 172 0.88 14.41 10.46
CA LYS A 172 1.60 13.16 10.76
C LYS A 172 0.93 11.97 10.06
N SER A 173 -0.39 11.85 10.11
CA SER A 173 -1.13 10.78 9.45
C SER A 173 -0.88 10.73 7.94
N SER A 174 -0.83 11.88 7.26
CA SER A 174 -0.51 11.96 5.82
C SER A 174 0.93 11.52 5.54
N VAL A 175 1.88 11.90 6.40
CA VAL A 175 3.27 11.48 6.26
C VAL A 175 3.40 9.96 6.48
N GLU A 176 2.74 9.40 7.48
CA GLU A 176 2.75 7.97 7.76
C GLU A 176 2.08 7.14 6.65
N SER A 177 1.04 7.66 6.01
CA SER A 177 0.42 7.00 4.86
C SER A 177 1.31 7.00 3.61
N ILE A 178 2.19 7.99 3.44
CA ILE A 178 3.16 8.05 2.34
C ILE A 178 4.39 7.18 2.65
N PHE A 179 4.94 7.27 3.86
CA PHE A 179 6.16 6.56 4.25
C PHE A 179 5.84 5.20 4.85
N ARG A 180 5.37 4.28 4.00
CA ARG A 180 5.08 2.89 4.36
C ARG A 180 6.33 2.15 4.82
N SER A 181 6.16 1.18 5.70
CA SER A 181 7.27 0.36 6.17
C SER A 181 7.92 -0.44 5.03
N LEU A 182 9.20 -0.78 5.18
CA LEU A 182 9.88 -1.67 4.22
C LEU A 182 9.15 -3.01 4.07
N HIS A 183 8.52 -3.49 5.15
CA HIS A 183 7.73 -4.71 5.15
C HIS A 183 6.51 -4.61 4.22
N ASP A 184 5.77 -3.50 4.27
CA ASP A 184 4.57 -3.30 3.45
C ASP A 184 4.90 -3.06 1.98
N LEU A 185 6.08 -2.49 1.70
CA LEU A 185 6.54 -2.23 0.33
C LEU A 185 7.04 -3.48 -0.41
N LYS A 186 7.31 -4.58 0.30
CA LYS A 186 7.72 -5.86 -0.30
C LYS A 186 6.52 -6.62 -0.85
N ASP A 187 6.65 -7.19 -2.04
CA ASP A 187 5.72 -8.24 -2.49
C ASP A 187 6.03 -9.53 -1.73
N ARG A 188 5.16 -9.87 -0.78
CA ARG A 188 5.29 -11.03 0.09
C ARG A 188 4.45 -12.22 -0.35
N THR A 189 3.88 -12.14 -1.55
CA THR A 189 3.06 -13.22 -2.12
C THR A 189 3.90 -14.47 -2.31
N LEU A 190 3.45 -15.58 -1.75
CA LEU A 190 4.16 -16.87 -1.81
C LEU A 190 3.76 -17.70 -3.02
N LEU A 191 2.51 -17.61 -3.44
CA LEU A 191 1.94 -18.42 -4.51
C LEU A 191 1.31 -17.51 -5.57
N GLU A 192 1.50 -17.89 -6.83
CA GLU A 192 0.90 -17.21 -7.98
C GLU A 192 0.42 -18.29 -8.95
N PHE A 193 -0.87 -18.54 -9.01
CA PHE A 193 -1.48 -19.50 -9.92
C PHE A 193 -2.87 -19.02 -10.38
N ASN A 194 -3.31 -19.55 -11.52
CA ASN A 194 -4.66 -19.27 -12.03
C ASN A 194 -5.63 -20.31 -11.48
N ASP A 195 -6.68 -19.88 -10.78
CA ASP A 195 -7.72 -20.74 -10.19
C ASP A 195 -8.45 -21.61 -11.22
N ASP A 196 -8.54 -21.16 -12.48
CA ASP A 196 -9.25 -21.89 -13.53
C ASP A 196 -8.53 -23.14 -14.01
N VAL A 197 -7.20 -23.18 -13.87
CA VAL A 197 -6.41 -24.37 -14.22
C VAL A 197 -6.45 -25.43 -13.13
N VAL A 198 -6.82 -25.09 -11.90
CA VAL A 198 -6.90 -26.03 -10.78
C VAL A 198 -8.13 -26.91 -10.92
N LYS A 199 -7.93 -28.23 -10.89
CA LYS A 199 -9.00 -29.24 -11.00
C LYS A 199 -9.10 -30.14 -9.77
N GLU A 200 -8.02 -30.26 -8.99
CA GLU A 200 -8.05 -31.01 -7.77
C GLU A 200 -7.35 -30.23 -6.64
N ILE A 201 -7.90 -30.33 -5.45
CA ILE A 201 -7.31 -29.82 -4.19
C ILE A 201 -7.16 -31.02 -3.25
N HIS A 202 -5.94 -31.36 -2.90
CA HIS A 202 -5.65 -32.37 -1.88
C HIS A 202 -5.29 -31.65 -0.58
N LEU A 203 -6.07 -31.91 0.46
CA LEU A 203 -5.86 -31.39 1.81
C LEU A 203 -5.48 -32.53 2.73
N ASP A 204 -4.38 -32.40 3.45
CA ASP A 204 -3.92 -33.36 4.44
C ASP A 204 -3.74 -32.65 5.77
N ASP A 205 -4.42 -33.10 6.84
CA ASP A 205 -4.37 -32.51 8.17
C ASP A 205 -3.54 -33.35 9.15
N SER A 206 -2.63 -34.18 8.66
CA SER A 206 -1.84 -35.15 9.40
C SER A 206 -2.59 -36.37 9.95
N THR A 207 -3.91 -36.37 9.89
CA THR A 207 -4.75 -37.49 10.33
C THR A 207 -5.47 -38.17 9.15
N GLN A 208 -5.88 -37.36 8.17
CA GLN A 208 -6.66 -37.81 7.03
C GLN A 208 -6.41 -36.91 5.82
N THR A 209 -6.49 -37.49 4.63
CA THR A 209 -6.43 -36.77 3.35
C THR A 209 -7.84 -36.57 2.79
N PHE A 210 -8.11 -35.36 2.32
CA PHE A 210 -9.34 -34.97 1.63
C PHE A 210 -8.99 -34.57 0.19
N ILE A 211 -9.73 -35.09 -0.78
CA ILE A 211 -9.55 -34.74 -2.18
C ILE A 211 -10.84 -34.10 -2.69
N LEU A 212 -10.73 -32.84 -3.09
CA LEU A 212 -11.79 -32.11 -3.76
C LEU A 212 -11.52 -32.10 -5.26
N LYS A 213 -12.52 -32.45 -6.07
CA LYS A 213 -12.45 -32.40 -7.54
C LYS A 213 -13.44 -31.41 -8.10
N LYS A 214 -12.96 -30.58 -9.03
CA LYS A 214 -13.77 -29.59 -9.74
C LYS A 214 -14.48 -30.25 -10.94
N SER A 215 -15.80 -30.27 -10.89
CA SER A 215 -16.65 -30.75 -12.00
C SER A 215 -17.49 -29.57 -12.48
N THR A 216 -17.31 -29.16 -13.72
CA THR A 216 -17.92 -27.97 -14.31
C THR A 216 -17.56 -26.73 -13.46
N ASN A 217 -18.48 -26.21 -12.66
CA ASN A 217 -18.26 -25.07 -11.75
C ASN A 217 -18.44 -25.42 -10.24
N LYS A 218 -18.54 -26.71 -9.91
CA LYS A 218 -18.77 -27.19 -8.55
C LYS A 218 -17.59 -28.02 -8.07
N TRP A 219 -17.31 -27.92 -6.79
CA TRP A 219 -16.35 -28.76 -6.10
C TRP A 219 -17.08 -29.91 -5.42
N ASN A 220 -16.58 -31.12 -5.60
CA ASN A 220 -17.12 -32.35 -5.00
C ASN A 220 -16.04 -33.02 -4.17
N LEU A 221 -16.42 -33.64 -3.06
CA LEU A 221 -15.53 -34.43 -2.25
C LEU A 221 -15.37 -35.82 -2.91
N ALA A 222 -14.15 -36.12 -3.36
CA ALA A 222 -13.81 -37.40 -3.98
C ALA A 222 -13.15 -38.38 -3.00
N LEU A 223 -12.52 -37.84 -1.93
CA LEU A 223 -11.97 -38.67 -0.86
C LEU A 223 -12.09 -37.92 0.48
N PRO A 224 -12.58 -38.57 1.55
CA PRO A 224 -13.30 -39.84 1.53
C PRO A 224 -14.54 -39.75 0.64
N GLU A 225 -14.94 -40.87 0.05
CA GLU A 225 -16.12 -40.91 -0.81
C GLU A 225 -17.36 -40.49 -0.03
N SER A 226 -18.08 -39.49 -0.55
CA SER A 226 -19.29 -38.96 0.04
C SER A 226 -20.38 -38.82 -1.00
N LYS A 227 -21.60 -39.19 -0.64
CA LYS A 227 -22.79 -38.95 -1.46
C LYS A 227 -23.26 -37.49 -1.39
N ASN A 228 -22.82 -36.78 -0.37
CA ASN A 228 -23.20 -35.39 -0.17
C ASN A 228 -22.29 -34.46 -1.00
N SER A 229 -22.89 -33.55 -1.73
CA SER A 229 -22.11 -32.49 -2.39
C SER A 229 -21.64 -31.46 -1.36
N ILE A 230 -20.35 -31.12 -1.39
CA ILE A 230 -19.84 -30.00 -0.59
C ILE A 230 -20.36 -28.68 -1.14
N GLN A 231 -20.41 -27.68 -0.27
CA GLN A 231 -20.77 -26.32 -0.68
C GLN A 231 -19.77 -25.81 -1.73
N SER A 232 -20.28 -25.35 -2.86
CA SER A 232 -19.47 -25.02 -4.06
C SER A 232 -18.43 -23.92 -3.83
N PHE A 233 -18.59 -23.10 -2.80
CA PHE A 233 -17.65 -22.03 -2.49
C PHE A 233 -16.41 -22.51 -1.70
N ILE A 234 -16.46 -23.68 -1.03
CA ILE A 234 -15.33 -24.15 -0.18
C ILE A 234 -14.02 -24.25 -0.98
N GLY A 235 -14.08 -24.86 -2.16
CA GLY A 235 -12.89 -24.95 -3.01
C GLY A 235 -12.39 -23.59 -3.49
N LYS A 236 -13.29 -22.65 -3.76
CA LYS A 236 -12.91 -21.27 -4.13
C LYS A 236 -12.27 -20.52 -2.95
N ASP A 237 -12.82 -20.68 -1.75
CA ASP A 237 -12.27 -20.06 -0.54
C ASP A 237 -10.86 -20.57 -0.24
N ILE A 238 -10.62 -21.89 -0.42
CA ILE A 238 -9.29 -22.46 -0.27
C ILE A 238 -8.32 -21.88 -1.31
N LEU A 239 -8.70 -21.79 -2.58
CA LEU A 239 -7.85 -21.23 -3.63
C LEU A 239 -7.58 -19.75 -3.37
N TRP A 240 -8.58 -18.98 -2.94
CA TRP A 240 -8.43 -17.58 -2.57
C TRP A 240 -7.45 -17.40 -1.40
N THR A 241 -7.59 -18.21 -0.33
CA THR A 241 -6.65 -18.19 0.80
C THR A 241 -5.21 -18.49 0.33
N LEU A 242 -5.03 -19.48 -0.54
CA LEU A 242 -3.70 -19.83 -1.05
C LEU A 242 -3.09 -18.73 -1.94
N ASN A 243 -3.88 -18.10 -2.81
CA ASN A 243 -3.42 -16.98 -3.64
C ASN A 243 -3.12 -15.70 -2.82
N SER A 244 -3.70 -15.58 -1.62
CA SER A 244 -3.47 -14.45 -0.71
C SER A 244 -2.40 -14.72 0.35
N ILE A 245 -1.82 -15.94 0.38
CA ILE A 245 -0.84 -16.29 1.42
C ILE A 245 0.46 -15.51 1.25
N GLU A 246 0.89 -14.87 2.35
CA GLU A 246 2.09 -14.06 2.39
C GLU A 246 3.11 -14.64 3.37
N PHE A 247 4.38 -14.42 3.10
CA PHE A 247 5.43 -14.71 4.09
C PHE A 247 5.70 -13.50 4.99
N GLU A 248 6.01 -13.76 6.25
CA GLU A 248 6.53 -12.75 7.17
C GLU A 248 8.06 -12.69 7.10
N SER A 249 8.70 -13.85 7.08
CA SER A 249 10.16 -13.99 7.00
C SER A 249 10.54 -15.18 6.13
N ALA A 250 11.70 -15.06 5.47
CA ALA A 250 12.40 -16.17 4.84
C ALA A 250 13.56 -16.56 5.75
N ILE A 251 13.61 -17.82 6.19
CA ILE A 251 14.57 -18.26 7.19
C ILE A 251 15.46 -19.38 6.67
N LYS A 252 16.72 -19.33 7.09
CA LYS A 252 17.70 -20.37 6.80
C LYS A 252 17.62 -21.41 7.93
N VAL A 253 16.71 -22.36 7.79
CA VAL A 253 16.57 -23.50 8.69
C VAL A 253 16.40 -24.76 7.86
N ASP A 254 16.94 -25.87 8.33
CA ASP A 254 16.69 -27.17 7.70
C ASP A 254 15.19 -27.51 7.81
N PRO A 255 14.47 -27.73 6.70
CA PRO A 255 13.08 -28.18 6.75
C PRO A 255 12.87 -29.48 7.49
N GLY A 256 13.91 -30.35 7.53
CA GLY A 256 13.94 -31.57 8.29
C GLY A 256 14.11 -31.40 9.81
N ASN A 257 14.35 -30.17 10.28
CA ASN A 257 14.41 -29.91 11.72
C ASN A 257 13.03 -30.14 12.35
N MET A 258 12.97 -31.00 13.34
CA MET A 258 11.73 -31.38 14.06
C MET A 258 11.00 -30.17 14.66
N MET A 259 11.71 -29.10 15.01
CA MET A 259 11.11 -27.87 15.53
C MET A 259 10.17 -27.19 14.52
N THR A 260 10.44 -27.31 13.21
CA THR A 260 9.60 -26.71 12.19
C THR A 260 8.24 -27.39 12.02
N GLY A 261 8.14 -28.69 12.38
CA GLY A 261 6.96 -29.51 12.14
C GLY A 261 6.66 -29.75 10.65
N LEU A 262 7.60 -29.50 9.75
CA LEU A 262 7.40 -29.62 8.30
C LEU A 262 7.55 -31.04 7.79
N ILE A 263 8.14 -31.98 8.58
CA ILE A 263 8.16 -33.43 8.30
C ILE A 263 6.76 -34.03 8.45
N LYS A 264 6.02 -33.57 9.47
CA LYS A 264 4.61 -33.90 9.71
C LYS A 264 3.84 -32.59 9.89
N PRO A 265 3.47 -31.95 8.78
CA PRO A 265 2.85 -30.63 8.84
C PRO A 265 1.45 -30.70 9.45
N LYS A 266 1.02 -29.59 10.09
CA LYS A 266 -0.35 -29.47 10.61
C LYS A 266 -1.38 -29.49 9.49
N ILE A 267 -1.01 -28.94 8.34
CA ILE A 267 -1.79 -28.96 7.12
C ILE A 267 -0.85 -29.00 5.92
N SER A 268 -1.21 -29.78 4.93
CA SER A 268 -0.57 -29.80 3.62
C SER A 268 -1.64 -29.63 2.55
N VAL A 269 -1.37 -28.77 1.58
CA VAL A 269 -2.29 -28.49 0.48
C VAL A 269 -1.55 -28.65 -0.83
N LYS A 270 -2.08 -29.51 -1.72
CA LYS A 270 -1.56 -29.75 -3.04
C LYS A 270 -2.63 -29.42 -4.08
N LEU A 271 -2.29 -28.61 -5.06
CA LEU A 271 -3.16 -28.24 -6.18
C LEU A 271 -2.72 -28.96 -7.44
N LEU A 272 -3.66 -29.53 -8.17
CA LEU A 272 -3.39 -30.25 -9.41
C LEU A 272 -4.25 -29.70 -10.55
N ASP A 273 -3.72 -29.82 -11.77
CA ASP A 273 -4.43 -29.49 -13.01
C ASP A 273 -5.25 -30.70 -13.52
N LYS A 274 -5.84 -30.55 -14.72
CA LYS A 274 -6.64 -31.60 -15.38
C LYS A 274 -5.86 -32.88 -15.72
N GLU A 275 -4.53 -32.77 -15.85
CA GLU A 275 -3.61 -33.88 -16.14
C GLU A 275 -3.02 -34.50 -14.87
N SER A 276 -3.54 -34.13 -13.71
CA SER A 276 -3.04 -34.52 -12.38
C SER A 276 -1.59 -34.06 -12.13
N LYS A 277 -1.12 -33.06 -12.87
CA LYS A 277 0.18 -32.44 -12.65
C LYS A 277 0.09 -31.47 -11.47
N VAL A 278 1.08 -31.53 -10.59
CA VAL A 278 1.14 -30.65 -9.42
C VAL A 278 1.48 -29.21 -9.85
N ILE A 279 0.53 -28.29 -9.62
CA ILE A 279 0.69 -26.84 -9.79
C ILE A 279 1.51 -26.29 -8.63
N THR A 280 1.08 -26.54 -7.41
CA THR A 280 1.79 -26.15 -6.18
C THR A 280 1.51 -27.14 -5.06
N HIS A 281 2.41 -27.17 -4.07
CA HIS A 281 2.25 -27.95 -2.85
C HIS A 281 2.87 -27.17 -1.71
N ILE A 282 2.07 -26.81 -0.72
CA ILE A 282 2.50 -26.13 0.50
C ILE A 282 2.29 -27.00 1.72
N SER A 283 3.12 -26.79 2.73
CA SER A 283 3.02 -27.43 4.04
C SER A 283 3.18 -26.36 5.12
N ILE A 284 2.27 -26.33 6.09
CA ILE A 284 2.31 -25.42 7.24
C ILE A 284 2.56 -26.27 8.49
N GLY A 285 3.64 -25.98 9.18
CA GLY A 285 4.13 -26.72 10.32
C GLY A 285 3.80 -26.09 11.68
N ASN A 286 4.75 -26.20 12.61
CA ASN A 286 4.63 -25.69 13.97
C ASN A 286 4.63 -24.16 14.04
N PRO A 287 4.12 -23.57 15.13
CA PRO A 287 4.34 -22.16 15.42
C PRO A 287 5.83 -21.88 15.64
N VAL A 288 6.27 -20.68 15.29
CA VAL A 288 7.64 -20.22 15.55
C VAL A 288 7.83 -20.02 17.05
N ALA A 289 8.91 -20.51 17.62
CA ALA A 289 9.10 -20.62 19.08
C ALA A 289 8.95 -19.29 19.86
N LYS A 290 9.17 -18.14 19.20
CA LYS A 290 9.04 -16.79 19.80
C LYS A 290 7.75 -16.05 19.45
N SER A 291 6.92 -16.59 18.55
CA SER A 291 5.67 -15.97 18.10
C SER A 291 4.60 -17.04 17.92
N SER A 292 3.50 -16.91 18.66
CA SER A 292 2.32 -17.76 18.47
C SER A 292 1.52 -17.41 17.22
N GLU A 293 1.78 -16.25 16.60
CA GLU A 293 1.05 -15.75 15.45
C GLU A 293 1.68 -16.14 14.10
N GLU A 294 2.91 -16.70 14.14
CA GLU A 294 3.60 -17.16 12.94
C GLU A 294 3.79 -18.68 12.95
N HIS A 295 3.66 -19.28 11.79
CA HIS A 295 3.91 -20.71 11.55
C HIS A 295 4.96 -20.91 10.46
N TYR A 296 5.76 -21.97 10.60
CA TYR A 296 6.66 -22.39 9.54
C TYR A 296 5.88 -22.84 8.31
N LEU A 297 6.35 -22.44 7.14
CA LEU A 297 5.76 -22.79 5.85
C LEU A 297 6.83 -23.22 4.86
N LYS A 298 6.51 -24.24 4.08
CA LYS A 298 7.35 -24.77 3.01
C LYS A 298 6.54 -24.89 1.73
N ILE A 299 7.12 -24.44 0.61
CA ILE A 299 6.64 -24.75 -0.74
C ILE A 299 7.50 -25.86 -1.29
N ALA A 300 6.90 -26.93 -1.80
CA ALA A 300 7.64 -28.04 -2.39
C ALA A 300 8.54 -27.54 -3.53
N LYS A 301 9.73 -28.13 -3.65
CA LYS A 301 10.79 -27.75 -4.60
C LYS A 301 11.42 -26.37 -4.38
N ASN A 302 10.91 -25.54 -3.48
CA ASN A 302 11.59 -24.31 -3.08
C ASN A 302 12.55 -24.63 -1.91
N PRO A 303 13.85 -24.28 -1.97
CA PRO A 303 14.79 -24.59 -0.87
C PRO A 303 14.53 -23.76 0.40
N VAL A 304 13.81 -22.65 0.29
CA VAL A 304 13.58 -21.71 1.39
C VAL A 304 12.45 -22.20 2.30
N VAL A 305 12.65 -22.05 3.61
CA VAL A 305 11.59 -22.13 4.61
C VAL A 305 11.12 -20.72 4.93
N TYR A 306 9.81 -20.54 4.96
CA TYR A 306 9.18 -19.26 5.27
C TYR A 306 8.49 -19.32 6.62
N THR A 307 8.14 -18.15 7.15
CA THR A 307 7.09 -18.02 8.16
C THR A 307 5.89 -17.33 7.55
N THR A 308 4.70 -17.67 8.00
CA THR A 308 3.45 -17.07 7.56
C THR A 308 2.54 -16.80 8.76
N ASN A 309 1.64 -15.84 8.65
CA ASN A 309 0.71 -15.51 9.71
C ASN A 309 -0.28 -16.67 9.96
N LYS A 310 -0.57 -16.94 11.23
CA LYS A 310 -1.50 -17.96 11.71
C LYS A 310 -2.91 -17.85 11.08
N ARG A 311 -3.33 -16.66 10.66
CA ARG A 311 -4.63 -16.45 10.02
C ARG A 311 -4.83 -17.37 8.81
N PHE A 312 -3.80 -17.55 7.98
CA PHE A 312 -3.89 -18.40 6.78
C PHE A 312 -4.08 -19.87 7.12
N LEU A 313 -3.38 -20.36 8.15
CA LEU A 313 -3.62 -21.70 8.69
C LEU A 313 -5.07 -21.84 9.19
N ASN A 314 -5.55 -20.86 9.95
CA ASN A 314 -6.91 -20.88 10.50
C ASN A 314 -7.97 -20.86 9.40
N GLU A 315 -7.80 -20.06 8.35
CA GLU A 315 -8.73 -20.00 7.21
C GLU A 315 -8.80 -21.36 6.47
N ILE A 316 -7.66 -22.02 6.26
CA ILE A 316 -7.63 -23.36 5.65
C ILE A 316 -8.32 -24.37 6.55
N LEU A 317 -8.05 -24.34 7.88
CA LEU A 317 -8.68 -25.25 8.85
C LEU A 317 -10.18 -25.05 8.99
N ILE A 318 -10.67 -23.79 8.89
CA ILE A 318 -12.11 -23.49 8.86
C ILE A 318 -12.77 -24.13 7.64
N ASN A 319 -12.16 -24.00 6.46
CA ASN A 319 -12.67 -24.62 5.25
C ASN A 319 -12.60 -26.15 5.32
N LEU A 320 -11.53 -26.70 5.88
CA LEU A 320 -11.42 -28.14 6.12
C LEU A 320 -12.52 -28.65 7.07
N LYS A 321 -12.85 -27.89 8.13
CA LYS A 321 -13.95 -28.23 9.04
C LYS A 321 -15.28 -28.31 8.29
N LYS A 322 -15.57 -27.35 7.40
CA LYS A 322 -16.77 -27.38 6.55
C LYS A 322 -16.78 -28.63 5.63
N VAL A 323 -15.63 -29.05 5.11
CA VAL A 323 -15.53 -30.32 4.34
C VAL A 323 -15.89 -31.51 5.21
N LYS A 324 -15.37 -31.58 6.46
CA LYS A 324 -15.65 -32.68 7.40
C LYS A 324 -17.13 -32.76 7.79
N GLU A 325 -17.78 -31.61 8.01
CA GLU A 325 -19.21 -31.54 8.35
C GLU A 325 -20.12 -32.12 7.26
N ASN A 326 -19.66 -32.19 6.02
CA ASN A 326 -20.40 -32.80 4.92
C ASN A 326 -20.21 -34.34 4.82
N LEU A 327 -19.42 -34.95 5.70
CA LEU A 327 -19.25 -36.41 5.79
C LEU A 327 -20.28 -37.06 6.74
N THR A 328 -20.82 -36.30 7.67
CA THR A 328 -21.87 -36.70 8.60
C THR A 328 -23.24 -36.48 8.00
#